data_39ac26401093b0541d4a8b2f46327658
#
_entry.id   39ac26401093b0541d4a8b2f46327658
#
_cell.length_a   1.000
_cell.length_b   1.000
_cell.length_c   1.000
_cell.angle_alpha   90.00
_cell.angle_beta   90.00
_cell.angle_gamma   90.00
#
_symmetry.space_group_name_H-M   'P 1'
#
loop_
_entity.id
_entity.type
_entity.pdbx_description
1 polymer ?
#
loop_
_entity_poly.entity_id
_entity_poly.type
_entity_poly.pdbx_seq_one_letter_code
_entity_poly.pdbx_strand_id
1 'polypeptide(L)'
;RGRRKKNEGRSSGSESYIRNRPLHIDITKPLIKKPQAVQPKPFLNTKDDRSRYSDKELLEFKELIIDKLKEAQMDYDLLKQTLSNADNHGTDDTSPSFKLLEDGSDVLSKEETAQLAIRQEKYIVNLKNALMRIENKTYGICRVTGKLIPKERLRVVPHATLGIDAKLNQSS
;
A
#
# COMPACT_ATOMS: atom_id res chain seq x y z
N ARG A 1 -10.48 -56.61 68.11
CA ARG A 1 -9.42 -57.39 67.38
C ARG A 1 -9.39 -56.91 65.92
N GLY A 2 -8.25 -56.38 65.46
CA GLY A 2 -8.02 -56.25 64.01
C GLY A 2 -7.31 -54.96 63.65
N ARG A 3 -6.09 -55.05 63.72
CA ARG A 3 -4.83 -54.52 63.17
C ARG A 3 -4.94 -53.28 62.24
N ARG A 4 -4.31 -52.23 62.74
CA ARG A 4 -3.71 -51.16 61.95
C ARG A 4 -2.71 -51.69 60.94
N LYS A 5 -2.76 -51.21 59.69
CA LYS A 5 -1.58 -51.17 58.80
C LYS A 5 -1.37 -49.74 58.35
N LYS A 6 -0.25 -49.18 58.82
CA LYS A 6 0.42 -48.04 58.28
C LYS A 6 0.88 -48.40 56.85
N ASN A 7 0.70 -47.49 55.95
CA ASN A 7 1.47 -47.49 54.73
C ASN A 7 1.99 -46.05 54.48
N GLU A 8 3.25 -45.92 54.80
CA GLU A 8 4.07 -44.82 54.41
C GLU A 8 4.42 -45.02 52.94
N GLY A 9 3.94 -44.17 52.08
CA GLY A 9 4.27 -44.12 50.66
C GLY A 9 5.05 -42.86 50.34
N ARG A 10 6.36 -43.00 50.15
CA ARG A 10 7.32 -42.00 49.73
C ARG A 10 6.85 -41.32 48.47
N SER A 11 6.81 -39.99 48.49
CA SER A 11 6.81 -39.13 47.33
C SER A 11 8.23 -39.11 46.71
N SER A 12 8.46 -39.79 45.63
CA SER A 12 9.62 -39.57 44.78
C SER A 12 9.26 -38.54 43.72
N GLY A 13 9.80 -37.34 43.91
CA GLY A 13 9.77 -36.32 42.86
C GLY A 13 10.58 -36.80 41.67
N SER A 14 9.91 -37.03 40.58
CA SER A 14 10.57 -37.17 39.28
C SER A 14 10.78 -35.81 38.67
N GLU A 15 11.93 -35.22 38.92
CA GLU A 15 12.44 -34.12 38.11
C GLU A 15 12.60 -34.64 36.70
N SER A 16 11.68 -34.20 35.82
CA SER A 16 11.81 -34.39 34.39
C SER A 16 12.92 -33.48 33.86
N TYR A 17 14.12 -34.05 33.72
CA TYR A 17 15.21 -33.45 32.98
C TYR A 17 14.75 -33.18 31.55
N ILE A 18 14.50 -31.93 31.24
CA ILE A 18 14.31 -31.44 29.89
C ILE A 18 15.63 -31.68 29.18
N ARG A 19 15.73 -32.76 28.43
CA ARG A 19 16.84 -33.00 27.53
C ARG A 19 16.83 -31.93 26.46
N ASN A 20 17.71 -30.95 26.57
CA ASN A 20 18.08 -30.03 25.49
C ASN A 20 18.60 -30.90 24.31
N ARG A 21 17.72 -31.30 23.43
CA ARG A 21 18.13 -31.75 22.11
C ARG A 21 18.59 -30.53 21.34
N PRO A 22 19.85 -30.47 20.87
CA PRO A 22 20.22 -29.42 19.95
C PRO A 22 19.30 -29.53 18.72
N LEU A 23 18.61 -28.43 18.39
CA LEU A 23 17.84 -28.32 17.17
C LEU A 23 18.84 -28.48 16.00
N HIS A 24 18.84 -29.64 15.39
CA HIS A 24 19.60 -29.89 14.17
C HIS A 24 18.90 -29.09 13.05
N ILE A 25 19.37 -27.88 12.85
CA ILE A 25 18.90 -27.04 11.74
C ILE A 25 19.59 -27.57 10.49
N ASP A 26 18.81 -28.19 9.64
CA ASP A 26 19.28 -28.73 8.35
C ASP A 26 19.48 -27.54 7.39
N ILE A 27 20.70 -27.02 7.35
CA ILE A 27 21.09 -25.81 6.58
C ILE A 27 20.98 -26.07 5.06
N THR A 28 20.78 -27.31 4.65
CA THR A 28 20.64 -27.65 3.22
C THR A 28 19.22 -27.42 2.67
N LYS A 29 18.22 -27.23 3.53
CA LYS A 29 16.87 -26.91 3.10
C LYS A 29 16.71 -25.40 3.05
N PRO A 30 16.38 -24.80 1.90
CA PRO A 30 16.10 -23.37 1.82
C PRO A 30 14.90 -23.07 2.71
N LEU A 31 15.13 -22.30 3.78
CA LEU A 31 14.13 -21.86 4.77
C LEU A 31 13.05 -20.96 4.16
N ILE A 32 13.29 -20.45 2.98
CA ILE A 32 12.34 -19.61 2.24
C ILE A 32 11.98 -20.37 0.96
N LYS A 33 10.78 -20.94 0.91
CA LYS A 33 10.19 -21.29 -0.38
C LYS A 33 10.20 -20.02 -1.20
N LYS A 34 10.97 -19.98 -2.30
CA LYS A 34 10.91 -18.88 -3.27
C LYS A 34 9.44 -18.59 -3.52
N PRO A 35 8.98 -17.31 -3.41
CA PRO A 35 7.62 -16.97 -3.76
C PRO A 35 7.38 -17.57 -5.14
N GLN A 36 6.47 -18.53 -5.25
CA GLN A 36 6.04 -19.00 -6.55
C GLN A 36 5.58 -17.74 -7.28
N ALA A 37 6.21 -17.43 -8.40
CA ALA A 37 5.77 -16.35 -9.25
C ALA A 37 4.29 -16.59 -9.50
N VAL A 38 3.44 -15.80 -8.82
CA VAL A 38 2.01 -15.78 -9.08
C VAL A 38 1.94 -15.31 -10.52
N GLN A 39 1.75 -16.27 -11.44
CA GLN A 39 1.51 -15.91 -12.84
C GLN A 39 0.31 -14.97 -12.80
N PRO A 40 0.44 -13.75 -13.32
CA PRO A 40 -0.69 -12.83 -13.39
C PRO A 40 -1.77 -13.60 -14.13
N LYS A 41 -2.90 -13.87 -13.45
CA LYS A 41 -4.08 -14.45 -14.13
C LYS A 41 -4.31 -13.58 -15.34
N PRO A 42 -4.37 -14.14 -16.56
CA PRO A 42 -4.65 -13.34 -17.74
C PRO A 42 -5.93 -12.58 -17.42
N PHE A 43 -5.83 -11.23 -17.38
CA PHE A 43 -7.01 -10.40 -17.24
C PHE A 43 -7.95 -10.87 -18.32
N LEU A 44 -9.06 -11.45 -17.91
CA LEU A 44 -10.10 -11.90 -18.82
C LEU A 44 -10.40 -10.70 -19.73
N ASN A 45 -9.93 -10.80 -20.96
CA ASN A 45 -10.38 -9.94 -22.04
C ASN A 45 -11.86 -10.25 -22.23
N THR A 46 -12.72 -9.72 -21.38
CA THR A 46 -14.09 -9.56 -21.71
C THR A 46 -14.08 -8.64 -22.93
N LYS A 47 -14.30 -9.23 -24.09
CA LYS A 47 -14.57 -8.50 -25.34
C LYS A 47 -15.90 -7.76 -25.11
N ASP A 48 -15.85 -6.70 -24.33
CA ASP A 48 -16.94 -5.75 -24.27
C ASP A 48 -16.86 -4.96 -25.58
N ASP A 49 -17.64 -5.35 -26.56
CA ASP A 49 -17.82 -4.63 -27.83
C ASP A 49 -18.48 -3.26 -27.63
N ARG A 50 -18.76 -2.89 -26.38
CA ARG A 50 -19.31 -1.60 -26.01
C ARG A 50 -18.27 -0.50 -26.19
N SER A 51 -18.66 0.58 -26.85
CA SER A 51 -17.79 1.74 -27.06
C SER A 51 -17.64 2.62 -25.81
N ARG A 52 -18.56 2.51 -24.84
CA ARG A 52 -18.58 3.31 -23.60
C ARG A 52 -19.27 2.59 -22.44
N TYR A 53 -19.03 3.04 -21.22
CA TYR A 53 -19.76 2.62 -20.02
C TYR A 53 -21.19 3.19 -19.99
N SER A 54 -22.10 2.47 -19.35
CA SER A 54 -23.46 2.93 -19.10
C SER A 54 -23.49 4.05 -18.05
N ASP A 55 -24.54 4.85 -18.07
CA ASP A 55 -24.68 5.98 -17.14
C ASP A 55 -24.71 5.48 -15.66
N LYS A 56 -25.24 4.27 -15.40
CA LYS A 56 -25.22 3.66 -14.06
C LYS A 56 -23.78 3.31 -13.61
N GLU A 57 -23.01 2.71 -14.49
CA GLU A 57 -21.59 2.38 -14.22
C GLU A 57 -20.75 3.66 -14.02
N LEU A 58 -21.04 4.71 -14.77
CA LEU A 58 -20.38 6.01 -14.62
C LEU A 58 -20.69 6.65 -13.25
N LEU A 59 -21.91 6.47 -12.72
CA LEU A 59 -22.26 6.96 -11.38
C LEU A 59 -21.49 6.19 -10.29
N GLU A 60 -21.38 4.86 -10.39
CA GLU A 60 -20.55 4.07 -9.46
C GLU A 60 -19.09 4.56 -9.42
N PHE A 61 -18.51 4.80 -10.60
CA PHE A 61 -17.15 5.32 -10.70
C PHE A 61 -17.04 6.76 -10.19
N LYS A 62 -18.07 7.58 -10.36
CA LYS A 62 -18.10 8.95 -9.84
C LYS A 62 -18.02 8.96 -8.31
N GLU A 63 -18.81 8.13 -7.64
CA GLU A 63 -18.79 7.99 -6.18
C GLU A 63 -17.40 7.53 -5.70
N LEU A 64 -16.87 6.48 -6.30
CA LEU A 64 -15.53 5.97 -5.97
C LEU A 64 -14.44 7.04 -6.13
N ILE A 65 -14.50 7.85 -7.21
CA ILE A 65 -13.51 8.90 -7.45
C ILE A 65 -13.68 10.04 -6.46
N ILE A 66 -14.89 10.39 -6.07
CA ILE A 66 -15.16 11.44 -5.07
C ILE A 66 -14.60 11.03 -3.71
N ASP A 67 -14.76 9.77 -3.31
CA ASP A 67 -14.21 9.27 -2.04
C ASP A 67 -12.68 9.26 -2.06
N LYS A 68 -12.08 8.81 -3.17
CA LYS A 68 -10.62 8.87 -3.35
C LYS A 68 -10.08 10.30 -3.41
N LEU A 69 -10.86 11.24 -3.94
CA LEU A 69 -10.50 12.65 -3.97
C LEU A 69 -10.47 13.25 -2.56
N LYS A 70 -11.47 12.94 -1.73
CA LYS A 70 -11.52 13.40 -0.32
C LYS A 70 -10.32 12.84 0.48
N GLU A 71 -10.05 11.54 0.34
CA GLU A 71 -8.90 10.89 0.97
C GLU A 71 -7.58 11.57 0.55
N ALA A 72 -7.39 11.77 -0.75
CA ALA A 72 -6.20 12.41 -1.29
C ALA A 72 -6.04 13.88 -0.83
N GLN A 73 -7.12 14.61 -0.65
CA GLN A 73 -7.07 15.97 -0.13
C GLN A 73 -6.66 16.01 1.34
N MET A 74 -7.20 15.11 2.17
CA MET A 74 -6.78 15.01 3.59
C MET A 74 -5.30 14.68 3.71
N ASP A 75 -4.81 13.73 2.91
CA ASP A 75 -3.38 13.37 2.89
C ASP A 75 -2.51 14.56 2.46
N TYR A 76 -2.93 15.29 1.42
CA TYR A 76 -2.22 16.47 0.95
C TYR A 76 -2.15 17.58 2.00
N ASP A 77 -3.26 17.83 2.70
CA ASP A 77 -3.33 18.84 3.74
C ASP A 77 -2.44 18.48 4.94
N LEU A 78 -2.39 17.19 5.29
CA LEU A 78 -1.48 16.68 6.33
C LEU A 78 -0.01 16.87 5.95
N LEU A 79 0.36 16.53 4.71
CA LEU A 79 1.73 16.73 4.19
C LEU A 79 2.11 18.22 4.21
N LYS A 80 1.18 19.09 3.83
CA LYS A 80 1.38 20.55 3.85
C LYS A 80 1.57 21.08 5.26
N GLN A 81 0.78 20.61 6.23
CA GLN A 81 0.97 20.95 7.64
C GLN A 81 2.33 20.49 8.16
N THR A 82 2.75 19.29 7.83
CA THR A 82 4.07 18.77 8.22
C THR A 82 5.19 19.64 7.68
N LEU A 83 5.10 20.08 6.43
CA LEU A 83 6.08 20.99 5.83
C LEU A 83 6.12 22.34 6.56
N SER A 84 4.94 22.94 6.87
CA SER A 84 4.90 24.24 7.55
C SER A 84 5.37 24.16 8.99
N ASN A 85 5.11 23.05 9.69
CA ASN A 85 5.58 22.86 11.07
C ASN A 85 7.09 22.62 11.12
N ALA A 86 7.67 21.98 10.12
CA ALA A 86 9.11 21.77 10.03
C ALA A 86 9.91 23.08 9.85
N ASP A 87 9.26 24.16 9.37
CA ASP A 87 9.90 25.47 9.26
C ASP A 87 9.94 26.25 10.60
N ASN A 88 9.14 25.83 11.59
CA ASN A 88 9.02 26.51 12.89
C ASN A 88 9.94 25.95 14.00
N HIS A 89 10.72 24.90 13.74
CA HIS A 89 11.65 24.32 14.72
C HIS A 89 13.04 24.98 14.70
N GLY A 90 13.08 26.29 14.94
CA GLY A 90 14.30 26.99 15.30
C GLY A 90 14.46 27.05 16.81
N THR A 91 14.93 26.00 17.48
CA THR A 91 15.32 26.06 18.87
C THR A 91 16.83 26.40 18.99
N ASP A 92 17.10 27.48 19.68
CA ASP A 92 18.31 28.26 19.73
C ASP A 92 19.39 27.72 20.69
N ASP A 93 19.39 26.43 21.09
CA ASP A 93 20.21 25.94 22.20
C ASP A 93 21.01 24.65 21.94
N THR A 94 21.53 24.43 20.73
CA THR A 94 22.37 23.25 20.43
C THR A 94 23.75 23.63 19.88
N SER A 95 24.78 22.85 20.25
CA SER A 95 26.18 22.98 19.81
C SER A 95 26.28 23.00 18.28
N PRO A 96 27.10 23.88 17.63
CA PRO A 96 27.17 24.08 16.20
C PRO A 96 27.45 22.80 15.38
N SER A 97 28.20 21.87 15.95
CA SER A 97 28.59 20.61 15.29
C SER A 97 27.43 19.60 15.20
N PHE A 98 26.57 19.59 16.21
CA PHE A 98 25.40 18.71 16.28
C PHE A 98 24.27 19.26 15.40
N LYS A 99 24.12 20.57 15.40
CA LYS A 99 23.14 21.29 14.56
C LYS A 99 23.36 21.04 13.07
N LEU A 100 24.61 20.96 12.60
CA LEU A 100 24.92 20.69 11.19
C LEU A 100 24.48 19.30 10.72
N LEU A 101 24.50 18.29 11.61
CA LEU A 101 24.04 16.92 11.31
C LEU A 101 22.52 16.82 11.36
N GLU A 102 21.87 17.47 12.31
CA GLU A 102 20.40 17.56 12.40
C GLU A 102 19.83 18.33 11.22
N ASP A 103 20.37 19.49 10.87
CA ASP A 103 19.95 20.29 9.72
C ASP A 103 20.03 19.51 8.41
N GLY A 104 21.04 18.66 8.23
CA GLY A 104 21.16 17.80 7.05
C GLY A 104 20.06 16.74 6.95
N SER A 105 19.71 16.10 8.06
CA SER A 105 18.63 15.10 8.13
C SER A 105 17.27 15.75 7.94
N ASP A 106 17.04 16.91 8.53
CA ASP A 106 15.78 17.65 8.44
C ASP A 106 15.52 18.17 7.02
N VAL A 107 16.56 18.63 6.33
CA VAL A 107 16.47 19.06 4.92
C VAL A 107 16.07 17.89 4.03
N LEU A 108 16.64 16.70 4.21
CA LEU A 108 16.27 15.51 3.44
C LEU A 108 14.82 15.11 3.71
N SER A 109 14.39 15.08 4.96
CA SER A 109 13.01 14.77 5.35
C SER A 109 12.01 15.78 4.78
N LYS A 110 12.35 17.06 4.76
CA LYS A 110 11.55 18.12 4.15
C LYS A 110 11.43 17.93 2.64
N GLU A 111 12.55 17.60 1.97
CA GLU A 111 12.55 17.36 0.54
C GLU A 111 11.68 16.14 0.17
N GLU A 112 11.82 15.02 0.88
CA GLU A 112 10.98 13.84 0.69
C GLU A 112 9.50 14.16 0.88
N THR A 113 9.15 14.88 1.94
CA THR A 113 7.76 15.29 2.23
C THR A 113 7.23 16.22 1.13
N ALA A 114 8.04 17.16 0.65
CA ALA A 114 7.68 18.05 -0.46
C ALA A 114 7.43 17.28 -1.76
N GLN A 115 8.28 16.27 -2.06
CA GLN A 115 8.07 15.41 -3.22
C GLN A 115 6.80 14.56 -3.11
N LEU A 116 6.46 14.09 -1.90
CA LEU A 116 5.20 13.40 -1.65
C LEU A 116 4.01 14.33 -1.85
N ALA A 117 4.06 15.56 -1.35
CA ALA A 117 3.01 16.56 -1.54
C ALA A 117 2.78 16.88 -3.03
N ILE A 118 3.84 17.07 -3.81
CA ILE A 118 3.75 17.29 -5.26
C ILE A 118 3.12 16.09 -5.98
N ARG A 119 3.45 14.87 -5.55
CA ARG A 119 2.86 13.65 -6.11
C ARG A 119 1.38 13.56 -5.80
N GLN A 120 1.00 13.89 -4.56
CA GLN A 120 -0.38 13.89 -4.12
C GLN A 120 -1.21 14.96 -4.84
N GLU A 121 -0.65 16.14 -5.04
CA GLU A 121 -1.30 17.21 -5.83
C GLU A 121 -1.58 16.75 -7.27
N LYS A 122 -0.61 16.14 -7.93
CA LYS A 122 -0.80 15.57 -9.28
C LYS A 122 -1.88 14.49 -9.30
N TYR A 123 -1.96 13.68 -8.24
CA TYR A 123 -2.99 12.67 -8.11
C TYR A 123 -4.39 13.30 -7.99
N ILE A 124 -4.55 14.33 -7.17
CA ILE A 124 -5.78 15.11 -7.03
C ILE A 124 -6.22 15.72 -8.38
N VAL A 125 -5.29 16.33 -9.11
CA VAL A 125 -5.58 16.88 -10.44
C VAL A 125 -6.05 15.78 -11.41
N ASN A 126 -5.40 14.61 -11.39
CA ASN A 126 -5.79 13.49 -12.23
C ASN A 126 -7.18 12.92 -11.89
N LEU A 127 -7.56 12.89 -10.60
CA LEU A 127 -8.90 12.51 -10.17
C LEU A 127 -9.95 13.54 -10.60
N LYS A 128 -9.68 14.83 -10.47
CA LYS A 128 -10.56 15.90 -10.98
C LYS A 128 -10.76 15.76 -12.50
N ASN A 129 -9.70 15.53 -13.25
CA ASN A 129 -9.78 15.26 -14.69
C ASN A 129 -10.57 13.99 -15.02
N ALA A 130 -10.56 12.98 -14.14
CA ALA A 130 -11.39 11.80 -14.29
C ALA A 130 -12.88 12.11 -14.10
N LEU A 131 -13.25 12.96 -13.14
CA LEU A 131 -14.62 13.43 -12.95
C LEU A 131 -15.12 14.20 -14.18
N MET A 132 -14.31 15.09 -14.74
CA MET A 132 -14.67 15.81 -15.99
C MET A 132 -14.94 14.84 -17.15
N ARG A 133 -14.15 13.77 -17.26
CA ARG A 133 -14.37 12.73 -18.27
C ARG A 133 -15.66 11.95 -18.04
N ILE A 134 -16.08 11.74 -16.80
CA ILE A 134 -17.38 11.12 -16.49
C ILE A 134 -18.51 12.02 -16.95
N GLU A 135 -18.45 13.32 -16.68
CA GLU A 135 -19.46 14.29 -17.13
C GLU A 135 -19.57 14.35 -18.65
N ASN A 136 -18.44 14.28 -19.34
CA ASN A 136 -18.36 14.22 -20.80
C ASN A 136 -18.67 12.83 -21.38
N LYS A 137 -18.98 11.83 -20.52
CA LYS A 137 -19.24 10.43 -20.92
C LYS A 137 -18.09 9.77 -21.69
N THR A 138 -16.86 10.24 -21.52
CA THR A 138 -15.63 9.72 -22.16
C THR A 138 -14.77 8.93 -21.18
N TYR A 139 -15.22 8.75 -19.94
CA TYR A 139 -14.51 8.01 -18.93
C TYR A 139 -14.39 6.52 -19.28
N GLY A 140 -13.22 5.94 -18.98
CA GLY A 140 -12.96 4.52 -19.21
C GLY A 140 -12.61 4.14 -20.66
N ILE A 141 -12.51 5.10 -21.56
CA ILE A 141 -12.06 4.87 -22.94
C ILE A 141 -10.54 5.09 -23.02
N CYS A 142 -9.82 4.12 -23.55
CA CYS A 142 -8.37 4.22 -23.74
C CYS A 142 -8.04 5.26 -24.80
N ARG A 143 -7.20 6.24 -24.45
CA ARG A 143 -6.83 7.34 -25.35
C ARG A 143 -6.05 6.88 -26.60
N VAL A 144 -5.35 5.75 -26.53
CA VAL A 144 -4.53 5.22 -27.63
C VAL A 144 -5.31 4.23 -28.49
N THR A 145 -6.00 3.28 -27.85
CA THR A 145 -6.66 2.19 -28.59
C THR A 145 -8.14 2.42 -28.85
N GLY A 146 -8.77 3.43 -28.22
CA GLY A 146 -10.21 3.66 -28.29
C GLY A 146 -11.07 2.58 -27.62
N LYS A 147 -10.47 1.52 -27.10
CA LYS A 147 -11.18 0.42 -26.43
C LYS A 147 -11.49 0.76 -24.99
N LEU A 148 -12.50 0.10 -24.41
CA LEU A 148 -12.82 0.23 -23.00
C LEU A 148 -11.69 -0.33 -22.12
N ILE A 149 -11.36 0.42 -21.08
CA ILE A 149 -10.44 -0.02 -20.03
C ILE A 149 -11.23 -0.94 -19.09
N PRO A 150 -10.72 -2.12 -18.70
CA PRO A 150 -11.42 -3.04 -17.80
C PRO A 150 -11.79 -2.37 -16.46
N LYS A 151 -12.97 -2.70 -15.93
CA LYS A 151 -13.49 -2.14 -14.66
C LYS A 151 -12.54 -2.40 -13.49
N GLU A 152 -11.95 -3.57 -13.44
CA GLU A 152 -10.98 -3.97 -12.41
C GLU A 152 -9.81 -2.99 -12.35
N ARG A 153 -9.32 -2.59 -13.53
CA ARG A 153 -8.24 -1.58 -13.62
C ARG A 153 -8.70 -0.21 -13.15
N LEU A 154 -9.92 0.20 -13.52
CA LEU A 154 -10.47 1.50 -13.12
C LEU A 154 -10.78 1.57 -11.61
N ARG A 155 -11.11 0.45 -10.98
CA ARG A 155 -11.28 0.38 -9.51
C ARG A 155 -9.96 0.55 -8.76
N VAL A 156 -8.87 0.00 -9.30
CA VAL A 156 -7.53 0.14 -8.70
C VAL A 156 -6.90 1.49 -9.05
N VAL A 157 -7.06 1.95 -10.30
CA VAL A 157 -6.50 3.20 -10.80
C VAL A 157 -7.60 4.04 -11.45
N PRO A 158 -8.39 4.78 -10.65
CA PRO A 158 -9.58 5.47 -11.14
C PRO A 158 -9.29 6.57 -12.18
N HIS A 159 -8.12 7.15 -12.16
CA HIS A 159 -7.70 8.19 -13.11
C HIS A 159 -7.07 7.64 -14.40
N ALA A 160 -7.04 6.32 -14.60
CA ALA A 160 -6.40 5.71 -15.76
C ALA A 160 -7.00 6.19 -17.09
N THR A 161 -6.12 6.50 -18.05
CA THR A 161 -6.47 6.92 -19.41
C THR A 161 -6.02 5.93 -20.47
N LEU A 162 -5.26 4.91 -20.08
CA LEU A 162 -4.69 3.89 -20.96
C LEU A 162 -5.10 2.49 -20.49
N GLY A 163 -5.39 1.63 -21.45
CA GLY A 163 -5.50 0.19 -21.21
C GLY A 163 -4.14 -0.42 -20.83
N ILE A 164 -4.14 -1.66 -20.38
CA ILE A 164 -2.91 -2.36 -19.96
C ILE A 164 -1.96 -2.50 -21.15
N ASP A 165 -2.48 -2.99 -22.28
CA ASP A 165 -1.69 -3.21 -23.49
C ASP A 165 -1.04 -1.92 -24.00
N ALA A 166 -1.82 -0.81 -24.03
CA ALA A 166 -1.32 0.49 -24.44
C ALA A 166 -0.26 1.05 -23.46
N LYS A 167 -0.35 0.72 -22.17
CA LYS A 167 0.63 1.14 -21.17
C LYS A 167 1.93 0.35 -21.29
N LEU A 168 1.86 -0.94 -21.53
CA LEU A 168 3.04 -1.79 -21.75
C LEU A 168 3.81 -1.37 -22.99
N ASN A 169 3.11 -1.13 -24.10
CA ASN A 169 3.73 -0.68 -25.35
C ASN A 169 4.35 0.72 -25.25
N GLN A 170 3.92 1.54 -24.30
CA GLN A 170 4.50 2.89 -24.08
C GLN A 170 5.74 2.85 -23.18
N SER A 171 5.94 1.79 -22.41
CA SER A 171 7.06 1.63 -21.48
C SER A 171 8.21 0.80 -22.07
N SER A 172 8.04 0.24 -23.26
CA SER A 172 9.07 -0.42 -24.07
C SER A 172 9.71 0.56 -25.03
#